data_a2ba06158f58c4049e704d0b0de0fb31
#
_entry.id   a2ba06158f58c4049e704d0b0de0fb31
#
_cell.length_a   1.000
_cell.length_b   1.000
_cell.length_c   1.000
_cell.angle_alpha   90.00
_cell.angle_beta   90.00
_cell.angle_gamma   90.00
#
_symmetry.space_group_name_H-M   'P 1'
#
loop_
_entity.id
_entity.type
_entity.pdbx_description
1 polymer ?
#
loop_
_entity_poly.entity_id
_entity_poly.type
_entity_poly.pdbx_seq_one_letter_code
_entity_poly.pdbx_strand_id
1 'polypeptide(L)'
;MQTPRRLIPPTDTGIGEYSYGSVILGESATAREGVELLGKIIDEQGACGNDQLIIADNNETWLFAALSGHQWIAMKLTDDVASLNPNIGNLNYKVNLNDGANCLHSEGIESMPVEKGFAKYFDDGQFDVAQTYGEEISEKAMHSWTRYVQGRAYFDAPLAEGTDYEIKKDTSKKPRAKVGAMVNEMQPLFFQPGKSNWNTFEMIRAFGNRGEKVPGLNANTDGAYAIGTETNTEINLFQIRRGLDPEVATIQWEMLSRAAYSVAIPFYSALMTEVSPYFSDQTVSFDHCDEADIVNNEEPENSINYVLMDISTLCFENPDTLGVGVRAYLDALQNELIEQNKEVDAAMLAETTTEGRTALANKAGNAATENTYVKCKALLQEMRAYLKAENFDQPFTPSDLDTETNGLKVSITYAKDALATDPVTPDQPGTPEQPAKPEQPAKPEQPAAKPEKPGKSDTTTTVTTNKTNTKGGLPTTGDRFDGRMVAAFAIAGVAVISAGGYFLYRRNKE
;
A
#
# COMPACT_ATOMS: atom_id res chain seq x y z
N MET A 1 4.55 15.28 5.40
CA MET A 1 5.09 16.61 5.70
C MET A 1 4.52 17.04 7.03
N GLN A 2 5.34 17.50 7.94
CA GLN A 2 4.83 17.99 9.22
C GLN A 2 5.11 19.48 9.27
N THR A 3 4.07 20.27 9.27
CA THR A 3 4.17 21.70 9.53
C THR A 3 4.59 21.94 10.96
N PRO A 4 5.22 23.06 11.25
CA PRO A 4 5.34 23.50 12.62
C PRO A 4 3.95 23.57 13.25
N ARG A 5 3.50 22.51 13.92
CA ARG A 5 2.19 22.41 14.60
C ARG A 5 1.92 23.57 15.55
N ARG A 6 2.96 24.33 15.87
CA ARG A 6 2.89 25.55 16.69
C ARG A 6 2.27 26.75 15.97
N LEU A 7 2.39 26.81 14.64
CA LEU A 7 1.95 27.97 13.85
C LEU A 7 0.60 27.75 13.18
N ILE A 8 0.29 26.50 12.82
CA ILE A 8 -0.99 26.12 12.23
C ILE A 8 -1.43 24.80 12.88
N PRO A 9 -2.41 24.84 13.79
CA PRO A 9 -2.95 23.62 14.36
C PRO A 9 -3.53 22.71 13.24
N PRO A 10 -3.35 21.39 13.31
CA PRO A 10 -4.10 20.50 12.46
C PRO A 10 -5.58 20.71 12.69
N THR A 11 -6.37 20.66 11.64
CA THR A 11 -7.82 20.60 11.78
C THR A 11 -8.18 19.18 12.22
N ASP A 12 -8.91 19.03 13.32
CA ASP A 12 -9.42 17.73 13.77
C ASP A 12 -10.59 17.23 12.89
N THR A 13 -10.93 18.00 11.86
CA THR A 13 -12.02 17.76 10.92
C THR A 13 -11.43 17.73 9.52
N GLY A 14 -11.99 16.93 8.65
CA GLY A 14 -11.56 16.80 7.27
C GLY A 14 -11.17 15.39 6.91
N ILE A 15 -10.61 15.25 5.71
CA ILE A 15 -10.24 13.94 5.16
C ILE A 15 -8.91 13.45 5.73
N GLY A 16 -8.77 12.15 5.94
CA GLY A 16 -7.56 11.51 6.44
C GLY A 16 -7.11 10.35 5.55
N GLU A 17 -5.93 9.81 5.85
CA GLU A 17 -5.27 8.77 5.05
C GLU A 17 -6.16 7.56 4.75
N TYR A 18 -6.99 7.13 5.69
CA TYR A 18 -7.90 5.99 5.53
C TYR A 18 -9.04 6.22 4.52
N SER A 19 -9.30 7.47 4.14
CA SER A 19 -10.43 7.83 3.29
C SER A 19 -10.01 8.32 1.89
N TYR A 20 -8.77 8.74 1.72
CA TYR A 20 -8.30 9.32 0.44
C TYR A 20 -8.58 8.41 -0.75
N GLY A 21 -8.13 7.15 -0.67
CA GLY A 21 -8.26 6.21 -1.78
C GLY A 21 -9.71 5.92 -2.14
N SER A 22 -10.56 5.66 -1.15
CA SER A 22 -11.98 5.34 -1.38
C SER A 22 -12.73 6.50 -2.04
N VAL A 23 -12.44 7.74 -1.61
CA VAL A 23 -13.08 8.93 -2.17
C VAL A 23 -12.59 9.21 -3.59
N ILE A 24 -11.27 9.20 -3.81
CA ILE A 24 -10.69 9.49 -5.13
C ILE A 24 -11.11 8.44 -6.14
N LEU A 25 -10.97 7.16 -5.82
CA LEU A 25 -11.31 6.07 -6.74
C LEU A 25 -12.82 5.95 -6.99
N GLY A 26 -13.64 6.36 -6.03
CA GLY A 26 -15.11 6.32 -6.19
C GLY A 26 -15.68 7.47 -6.99
N GLU A 27 -14.98 8.61 -7.09
CA GLU A 27 -15.57 9.85 -7.61
C GLU A 27 -14.75 10.53 -8.71
N SER A 28 -13.64 9.91 -9.18
CA SER A 28 -12.76 10.48 -10.20
C SER A 28 -12.51 9.49 -11.32
N ALA A 29 -12.54 9.94 -12.55
CA ALA A 29 -12.24 9.12 -13.74
C ALA A 29 -10.78 9.29 -14.21
N THR A 30 -10.09 10.35 -13.79
CA THR A 30 -8.71 10.64 -14.16
C THR A 30 -7.88 11.05 -12.95
N ALA A 31 -6.56 10.93 -13.07
CA ALA A 31 -5.65 11.36 -12.01
C ALA A 31 -5.82 12.85 -11.68
N ARG A 32 -6.00 13.69 -12.72
CA ARG A 32 -6.22 15.12 -12.53
C ARG A 32 -7.51 15.42 -11.80
N GLU A 33 -8.62 14.77 -12.17
CA GLU A 33 -9.89 14.90 -11.43
C GLU A 33 -9.75 14.50 -9.98
N GLY A 34 -8.98 13.43 -9.69
CA GLY A 34 -8.67 13.01 -8.32
C GLY A 34 -7.89 14.04 -7.52
N VAL A 35 -6.92 14.70 -8.15
CA VAL A 35 -6.17 15.81 -7.54
C VAL A 35 -7.08 17.00 -7.24
N GLU A 36 -7.91 17.41 -8.21
CA GLU A 36 -8.82 18.55 -8.08
C GLU A 36 -9.91 18.29 -7.02
N LEU A 37 -10.47 17.06 -6.99
CA LEU A 37 -11.43 16.63 -5.97
C LEU A 37 -10.84 16.68 -4.57
N LEU A 38 -9.66 16.07 -4.37
CA LEU A 38 -9.01 16.04 -3.08
C LEU A 38 -8.61 17.45 -2.62
N GLY A 39 -8.09 18.26 -3.54
CA GLY A 39 -7.76 19.65 -3.27
C GLY A 39 -8.97 20.44 -2.79
N LYS A 40 -10.10 20.32 -3.47
CA LYS A 40 -11.36 20.96 -3.07
C LYS A 40 -11.84 20.52 -1.68
N ILE A 41 -11.74 19.22 -1.37
CA ILE A 41 -12.12 18.70 -0.03
C ILE A 41 -11.22 19.33 1.04
N ILE A 42 -9.91 19.42 0.78
CA ILE A 42 -8.97 20.02 1.75
C ILE A 42 -9.20 21.54 1.90
N ASP A 43 -9.47 22.25 0.81
CA ASP A 43 -9.79 23.68 0.85
C ASP A 43 -11.03 23.93 1.75
N GLU A 44 -12.05 23.11 1.64
CA GLU A 44 -13.32 23.26 2.35
C GLU A 44 -13.27 22.74 3.80
N GLN A 45 -12.65 21.58 4.02
CA GLN A 45 -12.77 20.83 5.27
C GLN A 45 -11.45 20.61 6.00
N GLY A 46 -10.31 20.80 5.32
CA GLY A 46 -8.99 20.50 5.83
C GLY A 46 -8.60 19.03 5.68
N ALA A 47 -7.45 18.67 6.24
CA ALA A 47 -6.95 17.31 6.32
C ALA A 47 -6.54 16.98 7.76
N CYS A 48 -6.82 15.74 8.21
CA CYS A 48 -6.45 15.27 9.55
C CYS A 48 -4.94 15.02 9.70
N GLY A 49 -4.20 14.88 8.60
CA GLY A 49 -2.76 14.61 8.54
C GLY A 49 -2.07 15.43 7.46
N ASN A 50 -0.75 15.35 7.47
CA ASN A 50 0.10 15.93 6.42
C ASN A 50 0.65 14.79 5.57
N ASP A 51 -0.22 14.20 4.76
CA ASP A 51 0.05 12.99 4.00
C ASP A 51 0.51 13.30 2.59
N GLN A 52 1.23 12.36 2.00
CA GLN A 52 1.60 12.37 0.59
C GLN A 52 0.95 11.19 -0.11
N LEU A 53 0.40 11.45 -1.29
CA LEU A 53 -0.25 10.46 -2.13
C LEU A 53 0.33 10.49 -3.53
N ILE A 54 0.37 9.33 -4.17
CA ILE A 54 0.52 9.22 -5.61
C ILE A 54 -0.87 8.98 -6.20
N ILE A 55 -1.29 9.87 -7.10
CA ILE A 55 -2.55 9.77 -7.83
C ILE A 55 -2.19 9.62 -9.29
N ALA A 56 -2.58 8.50 -9.91
CA ALA A 56 -2.12 8.16 -11.26
C ALA A 56 -3.22 7.50 -12.09
N ASP A 57 -3.18 7.74 -13.38
CA ASP A 57 -3.90 7.01 -14.40
C ASP A 57 -2.94 6.59 -15.54
N ASN A 58 -3.46 6.05 -16.63
CA ASN A 58 -2.63 5.60 -17.76
C ASN A 58 -2.00 6.75 -18.59
N ASN A 59 -2.21 8.00 -18.25
CA ASN A 59 -1.69 9.17 -18.95
C ASN A 59 -0.76 10.01 -18.08
N GLU A 60 -1.04 10.14 -16.79
CA GLU A 60 -0.27 11.01 -15.91
C GLU A 60 -0.21 10.50 -14.47
N THR A 61 0.81 10.97 -13.78
CA THR A 61 1.06 10.66 -12.35
C THR A 61 1.31 11.94 -11.61
N TRP A 62 0.64 12.13 -10.48
CA TRP A 62 0.77 13.27 -9.61
C TRP A 62 1.25 12.86 -8.22
N LEU A 63 2.18 13.62 -7.68
CA LEU A 63 2.50 13.59 -6.26
C LEU A 63 1.68 14.67 -5.57
N PHE A 64 0.71 14.28 -4.78
CA PHE A 64 -0.10 15.15 -3.96
C PHE A 64 0.45 15.23 -2.54
N ALA A 65 0.48 16.42 -1.94
CA ALA A 65 0.84 16.62 -0.56
C ALA A 65 -0.20 17.49 0.15
N ALA A 66 -0.84 16.90 1.17
CA ALA A 66 -1.65 17.66 2.12
C ALA A 66 -0.72 18.45 3.03
N LEU A 67 -0.95 19.74 3.14
CA LEU A 67 -0.23 20.67 4.00
C LEU A 67 -1.15 21.12 5.15
N SER A 68 -0.62 21.88 6.10
CA SER A 68 -1.48 22.38 7.19
C SER A 68 -2.30 23.58 6.77
N GLY A 69 -3.37 23.86 7.53
CA GLY A 69 -4.19 25.07 7.38
C GLY A 69 -4.99 25.10 6.08
N HIS A 70 -5.54 23.98 5.68
CA HIS A 70 -6.28 23.82 4.43
C HIS A 70 -5.43 24.07 3.17
N GLN A 71 -4.10 23.91 3.28
CA GLN A 71 -3.22 24.06 2.12
C GLN A 71 -2.82 22.70 1.57
N TRP A 72 -2.56 22.66 0.28
CA TRP A 72 -2.13 21.46 -0.44
C TRP A 72 -1.36 21.85 -1.70
N ILE A 73 -0.59 20.90 -2.22
CA ILE A 73 0.09 21.00 -3.50
C ILE A 73 0.09 19.65 -4.19
N ALA A 74 -0.07 19.65 -5.51
CA ALA A 74 0.11 18.47 -6.35
C ALA A 74 1.06 18.79 -7.50
N MET A 75 2.01 17.90 -7.75
CA MET A 75 3.03 18.07 -8.78
C MET A 75 2.97 16.88 -9.74
N LYS A 76 2.86 17.17 -11.03
CA LYS A 76 2.89 16.16 -12.07
C LYS A 76 4.31 15.62 -12.23
N LEU A 77 4.48 14.31 -12.20
CA LEU A 77 5.76 13.65 -12.41
C LEU A 77 6.02 13.51 -13.91
N THR A 78 7.26 13.77 -14.31
CA THR A 78 7.75 13.45 -15.66
C THR A 78 8.22 12.00 -15.74
N ASP A 79 8.36 11.47 -16.96
CA ASP A 79 8.68 10.04 -17.18
C ASP A 79 10.11 9.66 -16.81
N ASP A 80 10.97 10.65 -16.59
CA ASP A 80 12.40 10.50 -16.39
C ASP A 80 12.84 10.69 -14.94
N VAL A 81 11.90 10.88 -14.01
CA VAL A 81 12.21 11.08 -12.59
C VAL A 81 11.76 9.93 -11.71
N ALA A 82 12.49 9.72 -10.64
CA ALA A 82 12.07 8.93 -9.50
C ALA A 82 11.86 9.82 -8.28
N SER A 83 11.07 9.35 -7.32
CA SER A 83 10.84 9.99 -6.05
C SER A 83 10.90 8.97 -4.92
N LEU A 84 11.54 9.34 -3.83
CA LEU A 84 11.55 8.59 -2.58
C LEU A 84 10.94 9.45 -1.50
N ASN A 85 9.80 9.04 -0.98
CA ASN A 85 9.01 9.78 -0.02
C ASN A 85 9.04 9.11 1.36
N PRO A 86 10.13 9.23 2.13
CA PRO A 86 10.14 8.78 3.51
C PRO A 86 9.28 9.72 4.37
N ASN A 87 9.05 9.34 5.63
CA ASN A 87 8.24 10.14 6.55
C ASN A 87 8.94 11.46 6.99
N ILE A 88 9.36 12.26 6.02
CA ILE A 88 9.90 13.62 6.18
C ILE A 88 9.28 14.54 5.15
N GLY A 89 9.07 15.79 5.51
CA GLY A 89 8.35 16.73 4.67
C GLY A 89 9.19 17.87 4.11
N ASN A 90 10.49 17.80 4.24
CA ASN A 90 11.41 18.86 3.82
C ASN A 90 12.40 18.44 2.73
N LEU A 91 12.08 17.40 1.95
CA LEU A 91 12.78 17.12 0.71
C LEU A 91 12.57 18.28 -0.27
N ASN A 92 13.67 18.73 -0.86
CA ASN A 92 13.69 19.95 -1.66
C ASN A 92 13.09 19.75 -3.04
N TYR A 93 12.29 20.70 -3.47
CA TYR A 93 11.76 20.79 -4.83
C TYR A 93 11.43 22.22 -5.19
N LYS A 94 11.68 22.59 -6.43
CA LYS A 94 11.24 23.85 -7.00
C LYS A 94 10.09 23.61 -7.98
N VAL A 95 9.02 24.36 -7.83
CA VAL A 95 7.86 24.28 -8.71
C VAL A 95 7.43 25.68 -9.13
N ASN A 96 6.97 25.81 -10.34
CA ASN A 96 6.30 27.03 -10.78
C ASN A 96 4.82 26.97 -10.39
N LEU A 97 4.43 27.68 -9.33
CA LEU A 97 3.04 27.71 -8.87
C LEU A 97 2.07 28.29 -9.91
N ASN A 98 2.56 28.98 -10.92
CA ASN A 98 1.73 29.51 -12.03
C ASN A 98 1.59 28.51 -13.19
N ASP A 99 2.22 27.33 -13.12
CA ASP A 99 2.10 26.30 -14.16
C ASP A 99 0.96 25.34 -13.82
N GLY A 100 -0.27 25.77 -14.08
CA GLY A 100 -1.45 24.94 -13.83
C GLY A 100 -1.56 23.65 -14.66
N ALA A 101 -0.66 23.40 -15.58
CA ALA A 101 -0.58 22.13 -16.30
C ALA A 101 0.18 21.06 -15.48
N ASN A 102 1.20 21.48 -14.71
CA ASN A 102 2.10 20.57 -13.99
C ASN A 102 2.12 20.79 -12.48
N CYS A 103 1.49 21.84 -11.99
CA CYS A 103 1.37 22.13 -10.56
C CYS A 103 -0.02 22.67 -10.23
N LEU A 104 -0.71 22.00 -9.33
CA LEU A 104 -1.98 22.44 -8.76
C LEU A 104 -1.79 22.66 -7.27
N HIS A 105 -2.46 23.65 -6.71
CA HIS A 105 -2.31 23.98 -5.30
C HIS A 105 -3.47 24.80 -4.76
N SER A 106 -3.60 24.86 -3.44
CA SER A 106 -4.54 25.77 -2.76
C SER A 106 -4.22 27.25 -3.03
N GLU A 107 -5.24 28.09 -3.12
CA GLU A 107 -5.08 29.53 -3.38
C GLU A 107 -4.19 30.22 -2.33
N GLY A 108 -4.28 29.78 -1.08
CA GLY A 108 -3.56 30.35 0.06
C GLY A 108 -2.14 29.81 0.28
N ILE A 109 -1.59 28.95 -0.59
CA ILE A 109 -0.33 28.25 -0.34
C ILE A 109 0.85 29.16 0.00
N GLU A 110 0.95 30.32 -0.57
CA GLU A 110 1.98 31.32 -0.30
C GLU A 110 1.47 32.45 0.62
N SER A 111 0.26 32.95 0.35
CA SER A 111 -0.27 34.14 1.07
C SER A 111 -0.48 33.88 2.55
N MET A 112 -0.93 32.69 2.94
CA MET A 112 -1.17 32.35 4.34
C MET A 112 0.13 32.29 5.15
N PRO A 113 1.23 31.62 4.70
CA PRO A 113 2.51 31.68 5.41
C PRO A 113 3.12 33.08 5.47
N VAL A 114 2.94 33.89 4.44
CA VAL A 114 3.39 35.30 4.44
C VAL A 114 2.65 36.09 5.51
N GLU A 115 1.34 36.01 5.54
CA GLU A 115 0.52 36.68 6.56
C GLU A 115 0.88 36.28 7.99
N LYS A 116 1.18 35.00 8.18
CA LYS A 116 1.57 34.44 9.48
C LYS A 116 3.07 34.55 9.80
N GLY A 117 3.88 35.06 8.89
CA GLY A 117 5.28 35.39 9.10
C GLY A 117 6.25 34.19 9.16
N PHE A 118 5.93 33.08 8.48
CA PHE A 118 6.81 31.90 8.42
C PHE A 118 7.16 31.44 6.99
N ALA A 119 6.77 32.20 5.97
CA ALA A 119 7.13 31.90 4.58
C ALA A 119 8.66 31.82 4.38
N LYS A 120 9.10 30.87 3.60
CA LYS A 120 10.49 30.68 3.19
C LYS A 120 10.60 30.82 1.69
N TYR A 121 11.76 31.29 1.24
CA TYR A 121 12.08 31.52 -0.15
C TYR A 121 13.47 30.95 -0.49
N PHE A 122 13.64 30.51 -1.72
CA PHE A 122 14.95 30.23 -2.27
C PHE A 122 15.75 31.53 -2.48
N ASP A 123 17.06 31.40 -2.69
CA ASP A 123 17.95 32.56 -2.91
C ASP A 123 17.55 33.41 -4.12
N ASP A 124 16.88 32.83 -5.10
CA ASP A 124 16.37 33.54 -6.29
C ASP A 124 15.00 34.20 -6.06
N GLY A 125 14.46 34.12 -4.84
CA GLY A 125 13.20 34.73 -4.46
C GLY A 125 11.96 33.89 -4.78
N GLN A 126 12.10 32.67 -5.33
CA GLN A 126 10.98 31.75 -5.52
C GLN A 126 10.51 31.20 -4.17
N PHE A 127 9.18 31.05 -4.00
CA PHE A 127 8.60 30.50 -2.77
C PHE A 127 9.03 29.03 -2.58
N ASP A 128 9.53 28.73 -1.38
CA ASP A 128 9.98 27.38 -0.99
C ASP A 128 8.89 26.69 -0.17
N VAL A 129 8.08 25.88 -0.83
CA VAL A 129 6.98 25.14 -0.20
C VAL A 129 7.53 24.14 0.83
N ALA A 130 8.60 23.43 0.49
CA ALA A 130 9.15 22.38 1.34
C ALA A 130 9.69 22.94 2.66
N GLN A 131 10.45 24.04 2.60
CA GLN A 131 11.01 24.65 3.80
C GLN A 131 9.96 25.47 4.59
N THR A 132 8.94 25.99 3.91
CA THR A 132 7.84 26.70 4.55
C THR A 132 6.98 25.76 5.36
N TYR A 133 6.59 24.61 4.82
CA TYR A 133 5.66 23.67 5.43
C TYR A 133 6.34 22.45 6.07
N GLY A 134 7.63 22.26 5.86
CA GLY A 134 8.40 21.16 6.48
C GLY A 134 8.75 21.47 7.93
N GLU A 135 8.76 20.45 8.79
CA GLU A 135 9.31 20.54 10.15
C GLU A 135 10.83 20.40 10.13
N GLU A 136 11.48 20.99 11.15
CA GLU A 136 12.87 20.65 11.46
C GLU A 136 13.00 19.14 11.71
N ILE A 137 14.09 18.56 11.22
CA ILE A 137 14.35 17.13 11.32
C ILE A 137 14.57 16.78 12.79
N SER A 138 13.60 16.11 13.37
CA SER A 138 13.70 15.58 14.73
C SER A 138 14.56 14.30 14.74
N GLU A 139 15.05 13.93 15.94
CA GLU A 139 15.78 12.66 16.10
C GLU A 139 14.97 11.43 15.60
N LYS A 140 13.64 11.49 15.66
CA LYS A 140 12.75 10.47 15.09
C LYS A 140 12.77 10.42 13.56
N ALA A 141 13.03 11.54 12.88
CA ALA A 141 13.10 11.60 11.42
C ALA A 141 14.38 10.94 10.85
N MET A 142 15.36 10.63 11.67
CA MET A 142 16.61 10.00 11.23
C MET A 142 16.42 8.61 10.61
N HIS A 143 15.37 7.87 10.97
CA HIS A 143 14.99 6.62 10.30
C HIS A 143 14.57 6.87 8.86
N SER A 144 13.89 7.97 8.61
CA SER A 144 13.45 8.37 7.28
C SER A 144 14.64 8.73 6.40
N TRP A 145 15.61 9.46 6.93
CA TRP A 145 16.87 9.74 6.25
C TRP A 145 17.65 8.47 5.93
N THR A 146 17.66 7.50 6.85
CA THR A 146 18.29 6.19 6.60
C THR A 146 17.68 5.49 5.39
N ARG A 147 16.36 5.42 5.33
CA ARG A 147 15.62 4.84 4.18
C ARG A 147 15.84 5.64 2.89
N TYR A 148 15.92 6.96 2.98
CA TYR A 148 16.23 7.81 1.83
C TYR A 148 17.62 7.51 1.24
N VAL A 149 18.65 7.47 2.09
CA VAL A 149 20.02 7.14 1.68
C VAL A 149 20.10 5.75 1.05
N GLN A 150 19.45 4.75 1.66
CA GLN A 150 19.39 3.38 1.13
C GLN A 150 18.68 3.33 -0.23
N GLY A 151 17.55 4.02 -0.37
CA GLY A 151 16.80 4.07 -1.63
C GLY A 151 17.56 4.77 -2.74
N ARG A 152 18.24 5.90 -2.43
CA ARG A 152 19.12 6.59 -3.40
C ARG A 152 20.23 5.66 -3.88
N ALA A 153 20.88 4.95 -2.96
CA ALA A 153 21.91 3.96 -3.30
C ALA A 153 21.34 2.78 -4.11
N TYR A 154 20.12 2.34 -3.81
CA TYR A 154 19.45 1.29 -4.59
C TYR A 154 19.28 1.70 -6.05
N PHE A 155 18.79 2.90 -6.29
CA PHE A 155 18.57 3.46 -7.62
C PHE A 155 19.85 4.02 -8.28
N ASP A 156 21.03 3.74 -7.72
CA ASP A 156 22.32 4.25 -8.20
C ASP A 156 22.32 5.77 -8.41
N ALA A 157 21.57 6.49 -7.59
CA ALA A 157 21.39 7.93 -7.63
C ALA A 157 22.16 8.59 -6.47
N PRO A 158 23.18 9.40 -6.72
CA PRO A 158 23.96 10.03 -5.66
C PRO A 158 23.09 11.00 -4.84
N LEU A 159 23.47 11.20 -3.59
CA LEU A 159 22.95 12.30 -2.78
C LEU A 159 23.35 13.65 -3.40
N ALA A 160 22.71 14.74 -2.98
CA ALA A 160 23.08 16.07 -3.43
C ALA A 160 24.57 16.36 -3.16
N GLU A 161 25.19 17.16 -4.02
CA GLU A 161 26.60 17.52 -3.91
C GLU A 161 26.92 18.16 -2.54
N GLY A 162 28.05 17.79 -1.96
CA GLY A 162 28.47 18.27 -0.63
C GLY A 162 27.70 17.65 0.55
N THR A 163 26.88 16.62 0.30
CA THR A 163 26.22 15.88 1.38
C THR A 163 27.21 14.96 2.08
N ASP A 164 27.24 15.04 3.40
CA ASP A 164 27.89 14.07 4.28
C ASP A 164 26.94 13.69 5.40
N TYR A 165 27.12 12.50 5.98
CA TYR A 165 26.29 12.05 7.09
C TYR A 165 27.06 11.15 8.06
N GLU A 166 26.66 11.23 9.33
CA GLU A 166 27.16 10.34 10.36
C GLU A 166 26.23 9.13 10.52
N ILE A 167 26.79 7.98 10.84
CA ILE A 167 26.05 6.80 11.26
C ILE A 167 26.07 6.69 12.78
N LYS A 168 24.91 6.64 13.40
CA LYS A 168 24.75 6.47 14.84
C LYS A 168 23.87 5.26 15.14
N LYS A 169 23.97 4.74 16.36
CA LYS A 169 22.95 3.81 16.90
C LYS A 169 21.94 4.60 17.71
N ASP A 170 20.66 4.26 17.57
CA ASP A 170 19.63 4.88 18.37
C ASP A 170 19.71 4.44 19.85
N THR A 171 18.90 5.09 20.70
CA THR A 171 18.87 4.81 22.15
C THR A 171 17.81 3.77 22.54
N SER A 172 17.24 3.05 21.58
CA SER A 172 16.21 2.03 21.83
C SER A 172 16.78 0.83 22.58
N LYS A 173 15.88 -0.04 23.11
CA LYS A 173 16.28 -1.31 23.76
C LYS A 173 17.05 -2.24 22.81
N LYS A 174 16.77 -2.14 21.49
CA LYS A 174 17.51 -2.80 20.41
C LYS A 174 18.10 -1.72 19.53
N PRO A 175 19.30 -1.18 19.85
CA PRO A 175 19.89 -0.07 19.11
C PRO A 175 20.10 -0.43 17.63
N ARG A 176 19.54 0.42 16.74
CA ARG A 176 19.66 0.26 15.30
C ARG A 176 20.57 1.33 14.72
N ALA A 177 21.37 0.95 13.75
CA ALA A 177 22.15 1.91 12.98
C ALA A 177 21.21 2.83 12.18
N LYS A 178 21.51 4.10 12.14
CA LYS A 178 20.74 5.11 11.40
C LYS A 178 21.64 6.29 11.00
N VAL A 179 21.20 7.08 10.03
CA VAL A 179 21.77 8.40 9.79
C VAL A 179 21.53 9.25 11.03
N GLY A 180 22.58 9.77 11.62
CA GLY A 180 22.50 10.56 12.86
C GLY A 180 22.46 12.06 12.62
N ALA A 181 23.32 12.56 11.74
CA ALA A 181 23.33 13.94 11.28
C ALA A 181 23.67 13.94 9.78
N MET A 182 23.10 14.88 9.07
CA MET A 182 23.34 15.07 7.64
C MET A 182 23.72 16.52 7.38
N VAL A 183 24.88 16.71 6.74
CA VAL A 183 25.25 18.01 6.20
C VAL A 183 24.56 18.16 4.86
N ASN A 184 24.05 19.34 4.55
CA ASN A 184 23.20 19.60 3.40
C ASN A 184 21.92 18.77 3.41
N GLU A 185 21.00 19.13 4.28
CA GLU A 185 19.69 18.47 4.42
C GLU A 185 18.72 18.77 3.26
N MET A 186 19.12 19.61 2.30
CA MET A 186 18.33 19.97 1.12
C MET A 186 18.37 18.89 0.04
N GLN A 187 18.05 17.67 0.42
CA GLN A 187 18.01 16.54 -0.50
C GLN A 187 16.80 16.63 -1.44
N PRO A 188 16.96 16.29 -2.73
CA PRO A 188 15.88 16.44 -3.70
C PRO A 188 14.77 15.40 -3.50
N LEU A 189 13.51 15.86 -3.63
CA LEU A 189 12.32 15.00 -3.67
C LEU A 189 12.30 14.18 -4.97
N PHE A 190 12.67 14.81 -6.09
CA PHE A 190 12.74 14.19 -7.41
C PHE A 190 14.19 14.05 -7.84
N PHE A 191 14.53 12.91 -8.43
CA PHE A 191 15.89 12.65 -8.89
C PHE A 191 15.92 11.76 -10.12
N GLN A 192 17.02 11.79 -10.85
CA GLN A 192 17.30 10.88 -11.95
C GLN A 192 17.88 9.58 -11.40
N PRO A 193 17.25 8.41 -11.65
CA PRO A 193 17.87 7.13 -11.34
C PRO A 193 19.12 6.89 -12.20
N GLY A 194 20.06 6.09 -11.72
CA GLY A 194 21.31 5.81 -12.40
C GLY A 194 21.17 5.05 -13.73
N LYS A 195 19.98 4.48 -13.99
CA LYS A 195 19.60 3.90 -15.29
C LYS A 195 18.13 4.18 -15.57
N SER A 196 17.71 4.06 -16.82
CA SER A 196 16.32 4.31 -17.26
C SER A 196 15.49 3.04 -17.45
N ASN A 197 16.13 1.85 -17.46
CA ASN A 197 15.47 0.57 -17.78
C ASN A 197 15.29 -0.31 -16.54
N TRP A 198 14.68 0.23 -15.49
CA TRP A 198 14.28 -0.53 -14.32
C TRP A 198 13.16 -1.51 -14.70
N ASN A 199 13.37 -2.79 -14.43
CA ASN A 199 12.36 -3.82 -14.71
C ASN A 199 11.46 -4.08 -13.50
N THR A 200 10.39 -4.84 -13.70
CA THR A 200 9.40 -5.15 -12.66
C THR A 200 10.01 -5.81 -11.44
N PHE A 201 10.92 -6.78 -11.64
CA PHE A 201 11.61 -7.46 -10.53
C PHE A 201 12.42 -6.47 -9.67
N GLU A 202 13.19 -5.61 -10.32
CA GLU A 202 13.99 -4.60 -9.61
C GLU A 202 13.09 -3.61 -8.83
N MET A 203 11.96 -3.21 -9.40
CA MET A 203 11.02 -2.33 -8.71
C MET A 203 10.37 -3.02 -7.51
N ILE A 204 9.99 -4.29 -7.62
CA ILE A 204 9.50 -5.09 -6.49
C ILE A 204 10.58 -5.16 -5.39
N ARG A 205 11.82 -5.44 -5.77
CA ARG A 205 12.94 -5.57 -4.82
C ARG A 205 13.34 -4.23 -4.17
N ALA A 206 13.01 -3.09 -4.77
CA ALA A 206 13.20 -1.78 -4.14
C ALA A 206 12.46 -1.67 -2.80
N PHE A 207 11.24 -2.22 -2.69
CA PHE A 207 10.49 -2.25 -1.44
C PHE A 207 11.06 -3.23 -0.41
N GLY A 208 11.70 -4.30 -0.87
CA GLY A 208 12.42 -5.25 -0.01
C GLY A 208 13.84 -4.84 0.35
N ASN A 209 14.31 -3.66 -0.09
CA ASN A 209 15.67 -3.18 0.13
C ASN A 209 16.00 -3.05 1.62
N ARG A 210 17.11 -3.63 2.03
CA ARG A 210 17.59 -3.61 3.40
C ARG A 210 18.88 -2.82 3.59
N GLY A 211 19.23 -1.96 2.61
CA GLY A 211 20.41 -1.11 2.68
C GLY A 211 21.71 -1.82 2.27
N GLU A 212 21.63 -2.89 1.50
CA GLU A 212 22.75 -3.77 1.14
C GLU A 212 23.89 -3.02 0.41
N LYS A 213 23.56 -1.94 -0.31
CA LYS A 213 24.53 -1.09 -1.01
C LYS A 213 25.19 -0.01 -0.13
N VAL A 214 24.78 0.14 1.14
CA VAL A 214 25.24 1.24 2.01
C VAL A 214 26.01 0.69 3.21
N PRO A 215 27.34 0.76 3.21
CA PRO A 215 28.15 0.31 4.34
C PRO A 215 27.73 0.99 5.66
N GLY A 216 27.53 0.20 6.71
CA GLY A 216 27.09 0.68 8.02
C GLY A 216 25.60 0.94 8.16
N LEU A 217 24.83 0.85 7.07
CA LEU A 217 23.36 0.97 7.06
C LEU A 217 22.67 -0.26 6.45
N ASN A 218 23.32 -1.40 6.37
CA ASN A 218 22.71 -2.66 5.96
C ASN A 218 21.96 -3.26 7.16
N ALA A 219 20.65 -3.42 7.02
CA ALA A 219 19.80 -3.95 8.09
C ALA A 219 20.13 -5.40 8.45
N ASN A 220 20.69 -6.18 7.51
CA ASN A 220 21.04 -7.59 7.76
C ASN A 220 22.32 -7.73 8.61
N THR A 221 23.30 -6.82 8.44
CA THR A 221 24.60 -6.91 9.11
C THR A 221 24.81 -5.85 10.19
N ASP A 222 24.26 -4.64 9.99
CA ASP A 222 24.47 -3.49 10.87
C ASP A 222 23.28 -3.24 11.79
N GLY A 223 22.17 -3.98 11.61
CA GLY A 223 20.91 -3.80 12.34
C GLY A 223 20.29 -2.43 12.06
N ALA A 224 20.44 -1.90 10.85
CA ALA A 224 19.91 -0.59 10.48
C ALA A 224 18.37 -0.62 10.28
N TYR A 225 17.77 0.56 10.31
CA TYR A 225 16.43 0.72 9.72
C TYR A 225 16.50 0.50 8.21
N ALA A 226 15.44 -0.05 7.63
CA ALA A 226 15.40 -0.35 6.20
C ALA A 226 14.07 0.03 5.56
N ILE A 227 14.04 0.12 4.23
CA ILE A 227 12.80 0.19 3.46
C ILE A 227 12.02 -1.11 3.67
N GLY A 228 12.66 -2.26 3.44
CA GLY A 228 12.11 -3.59 3.75
C GLY A 228 12.21 -3.92 5.24
N THR A 229 11.39 -3.27 6.07
CA THR A 229 11.39 -3.46 7.52
C THR A 229 10.47 -4.58 7.96
N GLU A 230 10.70 -5.09 9.17
CA GLU A 230 9.83 -6.08 9.82
C GLU A 230 8.43 -5.56 10.17
N THR A 231 8.18 -4.27 9.99
CA THR A 231 6.89 -3.64 10.26
C THR A 231 6.06 -3.35 9.02
N ASN A 232 6.53 -3.71 7.83
CA ASN A 232 5.70 -3.66 6.63
C ASN A 232 4.54 -4.66 6.78
N THR A 233 3.35 -4.26 6.38
CA THR A 233 2.16 -5.11 6.42
C THR A 233 1.68 -5.49 5.02
N GLU A 234 1.79 -4.55 4.09
CA GLU A 234 1.30 -4.66 2.73
C GLU A 234 2.08 -3.68 1.84
N ILE A 235 2.36 -4.06 0.60
CA ILE A 235 2.99 -3.19 -0.40
C ILE A 235 2.34 -3.44 -1.75
N ASN A 236 1.90 -2.37 -2.36
CA ASN A 236 1.34 -2.35 -3.70
C ASN A 236 2.29 -1.65 -4.67
N LEU A 237 2.66 -2.34 -5.74
CA LEU A 237 3.34 -1.75 -6.88
C LEU A 237 2.39 -1.71 -8.07
N PHE A 238 2.05 -0.52 -8.55
CA PHE A 238 1.22 -0.34 -9.73
C PHE A 238 2.12 -0.13 -10.96
N GLN A 239 2.13 -1.11 -11.85
CA GLN A 239 2.80 -1.03 -13.14
C GLN A 239 1.83 -0.43 -14.16
N ILE A 240 1.96 0.86 -14.42
CA ILE A 240 1.07 1.60 -15.33
C ILE A 240 1.71 1.68 -16.71
N ARG A 241 0.98 1.25 -17.74
CA ARG A 241 1.46 1.15 -19.13
C ARG A 241 0.71 2.15 -20.01
N ARG A 242 1.40 3.21 -20.38
CA ARG A 242 0.82 4.26 -21.21
C ARG A 242 0.41 3.79 -22.59
N GLY A 243 -0.67 4.36 -23.10
CA GLY A 243 -1.17 4.08 -24.45
C GLY A 243 -1.94 2.78 -24.61
N LEU A 244 -2.14 2.03 -23.53
CA LEU A 244 -3.05 0.89 -23.49
C LEU A 244 -4.46 1.32 -23.10
N ASP A 245 -5.43 0.45 -23.38
CA ASP A 245 -6.79 0.58 -22.89
C ASP A 245 -6.78 0.68 -21.35
N PRO A 246 -7.48 1.66 -20.74
CA PRO A 246 -7.51 1.84 -19.29
C PRO A 246 -7.84 0.57 -18.48
N GLU A 247 -8.71 -0.31 -19.00
CA GLU A 247 -9.09 -1.56 -18.35
C GLU A 247 -7.91 -2.50 -18.10
N VAL A 248 -6.91 -2.48 -19.01
CA VAL A 248 -5.75 -3.39 -18.96
C VAL A 248 -4.42 -2.66 -18.77
N ALA A 249 -4.44 -1.34 -18.65
CA ALA A 249 -3.23 -0.51 -18.56
C ALA A 249 -2.42 -0.77 -17.30
N THR A 250 -3.07 -1.14 -16.20
CA THR A 250 -2.42 -1.28 -14.89
C THR A 250 -2.39 -2.73 -14.44
N ILE A 251 -1.20 -3.20 -14.08
CA ILE A 251 -1.00 -4.44 -13.32
C ILE A 251 -0.60 -4.05 -11.90
N GLN A 252 -1.37 -4.51 -10.92
CA GLN A 252 -1.04 -4.39 -9.50
C GLN A 252 -0.22 -5.61 -9.09
N TRP A 253 0.94 -5.37 -8.51
CA TRP A 253 1.80 -6.37 -7.89
C TRP A 253 1.65 -6.21 -6.38
N GLU A 254 0.91 -7.13 -5.79
CA GLU A 254 0.56 -7.12 -4.36
C GLU A 254 1.55 -7.96 -3.57
N MET A 255 2.23 -7.36 -2.61
CA MET A 255 3.05 -8.08 -1.62
C MET A 255 2.37 -8.03 -0.27
N LEU A 256 1.98 -9.18 0.20
CA LEU A 256 1.45 -9.36 1.55
C LEU A 256 2.60 -9.54 2.54
N SER A 257 2.44 -9.02 3.75
CA SER A 257 3.44 -9.07 4.79
C SER A 257 4.72 -8.29 4.43
N ARG A 258 5.85 -8.68 4.97
CA ARG A 258 7.12 -7.95 4.99
C ARG A 258 7.89 -8.14 3.67
N ALA A 259 8.02 -7.10 2.88
CA ALA A 259 8.57 -7.14 1.52
C ALA A 259 9.97 -7.77 1.38
N ALA A 260 10.79 -7.73 2.43
CA ALA A 260 12.11 -8.36 2.39
C ALA A 260 12.04 -9.88 2.19
N TYR A 261 11.00 -10.54 2.66
CA TYR A 261 10.79 -11.99 2.57
C TYR A 261 9.37 -12.34 2.10
N SER A 262 8.93 -11.65 1.05
CA SER A 262 7.66 -11.89 0.38
C SER A 262 7.83 -11.90 -1.13
N VAL A 263 6.77 -12.20 -1.85
CA VAL A 263 6.65 -12.11 -3.31
C VAL A 263 5.46 -11.24 -3.67
N ALA A 264 5.53 -10.60 -4.83
CA ALA A 264 4.45 -9.80 -5.38
C ALA A 264 3.60 -10.64 -6.34
N ILE A 265 2.31 -10.72 -6.07
CA ILE A 265 1.33 -11.46 -6.86
C ILE A 265 0.69 -10.48 -7.86
N PRO A 266 0.62 -10.82 -9.16
CA PRO A 266 0.05 -9.94 -10.17
C PRO A 266 -1.48 -9.98 -10.20
N PHE A 267 -2.12 -8.81 -10.28
CA PHE A 267 -3.56 -8.65 -10.41
C PHE A 267 -3.94 -7.58 -11.44
N TYR A 268 -4.98 -7.85 -12.20
CA TYR A 268 -5.68 -6.85 -13.02
C TYR A 268 -6.84 -6.27 -12.21
N SER A 269 -6.50 -5.55 -11.14
CA SER A 269 -7.44 -5.14 -10.09
C SER A 269 -8.61 -4.28 -10.57
N ALA A 270 -8.45 -3.52 -11.66
CA ALA A 270 -9.53 -2.75 -12.27
C ALA A 270 -10.68 -3.63 -12.86
N LEU A 271 -10.40 -4.90 -13.14
CA LEU A 271 -11.34 -5.84 -13.77
C LEU A 271 -11.86 -6.93 -12.84
N MET A 272 -11.19 -7.13 -11.70
CA MET A 272 -11.54 -8.23 -10.80
C MET A 272 -12.88 -7.99 -10.10
N THR A 273 -13.70 -9.00 -10.07
CA THR A 273 -14.99 -9.07 -9.36
C THR A 273 -15.05 -10.16 -8.31
N GLU A 274 -14.00 -10.98 -8.22
CA GLU A 274 -13.90 -12.10 -7.30
C GLU A 274 -12.56 -12.07 -6.58
N VAL A 275 -12.53 -12.56 -5.36
CA VAL A 275 -11.31 -12.71 -4.54
C VAL A 275 -10.97 -14.18 -4.46
N SER A 276 -9.69 -14.51 -4.61
CA SER A 276 -9.22 -15.88 -4.46
C SER A 276 -9.57 -16.46 -3.07
N PRO A 277 -10.00 -17.72 -2.99
CA PRO A 277 -10.31 -18.37 -1.71
C PRO A 277 -9.09 -18.49 -0.78
N TYR A 278 -7.88 -18.30 -1.30
CA TYR A 278 -6.65 -18.27 -0.49
C TYR A 278 -6.45 -16.97 0.28
N PHE A 279 -7.27 -15.95 0.06
CA PHE A 279 -7.44 -14.79 0.95
C PHE A 279 -8.56 -15.04 1.96
N SER A 280 -8.52 -16.21 2.60
CA SER A 280 -9.58 -16.58 3.54
C SER A 280 -9.72 -15.54 4.66
N ASP A 281 -10.97 -15.20 4.98
CA ASP A 281 -11.33 -14.29 6.07
C ASP A 281 -11.20 -15.04 7.41
N GLN A 282 -9.97 -15.15 7.90
CA GLN A 282 -9.67 -15.79 9.16
C GLN A 282 -9.55 -14.74 10.26
N THR A 283 -10.14 -15.03 11.39
CA THR A 283 -9.90 -14.25 12.61
C THR A 283 -8.41 -14.34 12.94
N VAL A 284 -7.75 -13.19 13.06
CA VAL A 284 -6.33 -13.12 13.40
C VAL A 284 -6.12 -13.81 14.73
N SER A 285 -5.42 -14.96 14.72
CA SER A 285 -4.86 -15.55 15.90
C SER A 285 -3.54 -14.85 16.22
N PHE A 286 -3.31 -14.51 17.48
CA PHE A 286 -2.02 -13.99 17.94
C PHE A 286 -1.00 -15.10 18.21
N ASP A 287 -1.32 -16.33 17.86
CA ASP A 287 -0.49 -17.52 18.12
C ASP A 287 0.62 -17.72 17.10
N HIS A 288 0.88 -16.76 16.21
CA HIS A 288 1.95 -16.75 15.20
C HIS A 288 2.84 -15.52 15.35
N CYS A 289 3.22 -15.18 16.59
CA CYS A 289 3.96 -13.96 16.90
C CYS A 289 5.48 -14.12 16.83
N ASP A 290 5.98 -15.33 17.07
CA ASP A 290 7.41 -15.66 17.13
C ASP A 290 7.71 -17.06 16.57
N GLU A 291 8.99 -17.42 16.53
CA GLU A 291 9.44 -18.69 16.00
C GLU A 291 8.81 -19.89 16.72
N ALA A 292 8.71 -19.84 18.04
CA ALA A 292 8.20 -20.98 18.81
C ALA A 292 6.72 -21.22 18.51
N ASP A 293 5.95 -20.17 18.37
CA ASP A 293 4.54 -20.24 17.97
C ASP A 293 4.40 -20.83 16.56
N ILE A 294 5.15 -20.27 15.58
CA ILE A 294 5.08 -20.69 14.19
C ILE A 294 5.56 -22.14 14.00
N VAL A 295 6.61 -22.54 14.67
CA VAL A 295 7.18 -23.90 14.56
C VAL A 295 6.22 -24.95 15.13
N ASN A 296 5.43 -24.62 16.15
CA ASN A 296 4.56 -25.56 16.85
C ASN A 296 3.08 -25.51 16.43
N ASN A 297 2.63 -24.47 15.74
CA ASN A 297 1.26 -24.31 15.30
C ASN A 297 1.19 -24.22 13.77
N GLU A 298 0.11 -24.74 13.21
CA GLU A 298 -0.15 -24.59 11.78
C GLU A 298 -0.92 -23.28 11.53
N GLU A 299 -0.61 -22.64 10.40
CA GLU A 299 -1.36 -21.50 9.91
C GLU A 299 -2.80 -21.89 9.55
N PRO A 300 -3.76 -20.95 9.58
CA PRO A 300 -5.11 -21.19 9.11
C PRO A 300 -5.13 -21.72 7.67
N GLU A 301 -5.99 -22.68 7.40
CA GLU A 301 -6.14 -23.27 6.06
C GLU A 301 -6.50 -22.19 5.03
N ASN A 302 -5.91 -22.26 3.85
CA ASN A 302 -6.13 -21.34 2.75
C ASN A 302 -5.84 -19.86 3.08
N SER A 303 -4.91 -19.59 3.98
CA SER A 303 -4.51 -18.22 4.32
C SER A 303 -3.11 -17.91 3.80
N ILE A 304 -3.02 -17.29 2.62
CA ILE A 304 -1.74 -16.86 2.05
C ILE A 304 -1.06 -15.77 2.92
N ASN A 305 -1.85 -14.94 3.59
CA ASN A 305 -1.35 -13.92 4.51
C ASN A 305 -0.52 -14.53 5.64
N TYR A 306 -1.06 -15.57 6.31
CA TYR A 306 -0.35 -16.24 7.38
C TYR A 306 0.90 -16.95 6.88
N VAL A 307 0.82 -17.65 5.75
CA VAL A 307 1.98 -18.32 5.15
C VAL A 307 3.13 -17.35 4.90
N LEU A 308 2.86 -16.21 4.27
CA LEU A 308 3.89 -15.19 3.98
C LEU A 308 4.36 -14.46 5.25
N MET A 309 3.47 -14.23 6.21
CA MET A 309 3.81 -13.63 7.49
C MET A 309 4.73 -14.55 8.30
N ASP A 310 4.44 -15.85 8.36
CA ASP A 310 5.23 -16.84 9.07
C ASP A 310 6.62 -16.99 8.45
N ILE A 311 6.70 -17.13 7.11
CA ILE A 311 7.98 -17.15 6.38
C ILE A 311 8.81 -15.91 6.74
N SER A 312 8.21 -14.73 6.66
CA SER A 312 8.93 -13.48 6.92
C SER A 312 9.35 -13.36 8.39
N THR A 313 8.51 -13.77 9.35
CA THR A 313 8.83 -13.77 10.78
C THR A 313 10.03 -14.67 11.06
N LEU A 314 10.00 -15.91 10.60
CA LEU A 314 11.10 -16.86 10.76
C LEU A 314 12.41 -16.34 10.15
N CYS A 315 12.35 -15.69 8.98
CA CYS A 315 13.54 -15.11 8.36
C CYS A 315 14.09 -13.89 9.10
N PHE A 316 13.22 -13.03 9.67
CA PHE A 316 13.69 -11.90 10.48
C PHE A 316 14.29 -12.33 11.80
N GLU A 317 13.87 -13.45 12.36
CA GLU A 317 14.43 -14.04 13.57
C GLU A 317 15.71 -14.85 13.30
N ASN A 318 15.82 -15.41 12.09
CA ASN A 318 16.93 -16.27 11.65
C ASN A 318 17.56 -15.80 10.34
N PRO A 319 18.06 -14.56 10.24
CA PRO A 319 18.50 -13.98 8.96
C PRO A 319 19.69 -14.72 8.34
N ASP A 320 20.62 -15.22 9.16
CA ASP A 320 21.84 -15.87 8.70
C ASP A 320 21.63 -17.35 8.33
N THR A 321 20.68 -18.02 8.96
CA THR A 321 20.41 -19.46 8.75
C THR A 321 19.32 -19.70 7.73
N LEU A 322 18.22 -18.93 7.76
CA LEU A 322 17.08 -19.05 6.86
C LEU A 322 17.07 -18.00 5.75
N GLY A 323 17.38 -16.75 6.12
CA GLY A 323 17.08 -15.58 5.29
C GLY A 323 17.69 -15.60 3.90
N VAL A 324 18.92 -16.08 3.75
CA VAL A 324 19.62 -16.10 2.44
C VAL A 324 18.97 -17.11 1.49
N GLY A 325 18.76 -18.34 1.93
CA GLY A 325 18.16 -19.40 1.11
C GLY A 325 16.72 -19.13 0.76
N VAL A 326 15.93 -18.66 1.74
CA VAL A 326 14.53 -18.25 1.54
C VAL A 326 14.44 -17.09 0.55
N ARG A 327 15.31 -16.07 0.68
CA ARG A 327 15.30 -14.94 -0.25
C ARG A 327 15.60 -15.38 -1.69
N ALA A 328 16.59 -16.26 -1.87
CA ALA A 328 16.91 -16.81 -3.21
C ALA A 328 15.71 -17.57 -3.81
N TYR A 329 15.01 -18.36 -3.01
CA TYR A 329 13.82 -19.09 -3.45
C TYR A 329 12.67 -18.13 -3.84
N LEU A 330 12.38 -17.13 -3.00
CA LEU A 330 11.33 -16.17 -3.28
C LEU A 330 11.67 -15.29 -4.49
N ASP A 331 12.95 -15.03 -4.77
CA ASP A 331 13.39 -14.35 -5.98
C ASP A 331 13.18 -15.23 -7.23
N ALA A 332 13.46 -16.53 -7.14
CA ALA A 332 13.17 -17.49 -8.21
C ALA A 332 11.67 -17.55 -8.52
N LEU A 333 10.83 -17.68 -7.49
CA LEU A 333 9.38 -17.67 -7.62
C LEU A 333 8.85 -16.36 -8.23
N GLN A 334 9.40 -15.21 -7.80
CA GLN A 334 9.03 -13.90 -8.33
C GLN A 334 9.35 -13.79 -9.82
N ASN A 335 10.52 -14.28 -10.24
CA ASN A 335 10.90 -14.27 -11.65
C ASN A 335 9.96 -15.14 -12.49
N GLU A 336 9.55 -16.32 -12.01
CA GLU A 336 8.58 -17.16 -12.71
C GLU A 336 7.21 -16.50 -12.82
N LEU A 337 6.71 -15.88 -11.74
CA LEU A 337 5.46 -15.13 -11.77
C LEU A 337 5.50 -14.01 -12.83
N ILE A 338 6.62 -13.27 -12.91
CA ILE A 338 6.80 -12.20 -13.90
C ILE A 338 6.84 -12.76 -15.32
N GLU A 339 7.61 -13.84 -15.55
CA GLU A 339 7.73 -14.44 -16.88
C GLU A 339 6.39 -15.01 -17.37
N GLN A 340 5.69 -15.76 -16.52
CA GLN A 340 4.41 -16.35 -16.90
C GLN A 340 3.29 -15.29 -17.00
N ASN A 341 3.39 -14.20 -16.24
CA ASN A 341 2.45 -13.08 -16.40
C ASN A 341 2.52 -12.44 -17.80
N LYS A 342 3.62 -12.55 -18.53
CA LYS A 342 3.69 -12.05 -19.92
C LYS A 342 2.74 -12.78 -20.85
N GLU A 343 2.54 -14.09 -20.66
CA GLU A 343 1.59 -14.87 -21.45
C GLU A 343 0.14 -14.49 -21.10
N VAL A 344 -0.15 -14.33 -19.81
CA VAL A 344 -1.46 -13.86 -19.34
C VAL A 344 -1.76 -12.45 -19.86
N ASP A 345 -0.77 -11.57 -19.80
CA ASP A 345 -0.90 -10.18 -20.28
C ASP A 345 -1.16 -10.14 -21.80
N ALA A 346 -0.47 -10.97 -22.56
CA ALA A 346 -0.71 -11.09 -24.01
C ALA A 346 -2.16 -11.51 -24.30
N ALA A 347 -2.70 -12.46 -23.56
CA ALA A 347 -4.10 -12.88 -23.67
C ALA A 347 -5.07 -11.77 -23.24
N MET A 348 -4.76 -11.07 -22.16
CA MET A 348 -5.56 -9.92 -21.66
C MET A 348 -5.63 -8.80 -22.70
N LEU A 349 -4.52 -8.50 -23.37
CA LEU A 349 -4.46 -7.48 -24.43
C LEU A 349 -5.16 -7.93 -25.73
N ALA A 350 -5.23 -9.23 -25.98
CA ALA A 350 -5.92 -9.79 -27.15
C ALA A 350 -7.45 -9.87 -26.95
N GLU A 351 -7.92 -9.97 -25.73
CA GLU A 351 -9.35 -9.96 -25.40
C GLU A 351 -9.92 -8.53 -25.59
N THR A 352 -11.07 -8.43 -26.26
CA THR A 352 -11.66 -7.16 -26.65
C THR A 352 -12.93 -6.78 -25.90
N THR A 353 -13.47 -7.72 -25.13
CA THR A 353 -14.71 -7.51 -24.34
C THR A 353 -14.39 -7.34 -22.86
N THR A 354 -15.08 -6.42 -22.20
CA THR A 354 -14.95 -6.23 -20.75
C THR A 354 -15.29 -7.50 -19.98
N GLU A 355 -16.30 -8.24 -20.41
CA GLU A 355 -16.72 -9.52 -19.80
C GLU A 355 -15.62 -10.57 -19.91
N GLY A 356 -14.99 -10.70 -21.10
CA GLY A 356 -13.90 -11.64 -21.33
C GLY A 356 -12.65 -11.27 -20.51
N ARG A 357 -12.31 -9.98 -20.48
CA ARG A 357 -11.22 -9.44 -19.64
C ARG A 357 -11.47 -9.67 -18.16
N THR A 358 -12.70 -9.44 -17.68
CA THR A 358 -13.10 -9.68 -16.29
C THR A 358 -12.97 -11.17 -15.93
N ALA A 359 -13.47 -12.07 -16.78
CA ALA A 359 -13.34 -13.51 -16.57
C ALA A 359 -11.87 -13.94 -16.50
N LEU A 360 -11.04 -13.42 -17.41
CA LEU A 360 -9.61 -13.70 -17.43
C LEU A 360 -8.89 -13.12 -16.22
N ALA A 361 -9.23 -11.89 -15.79
CA ALA A 361 -8.64 -11.25 -14.62
C ALA A 361 -8.91 -12.07 -13.33
N ASN A 362 -10.14 -12.54 -13.14
CA ASN A 362 -10.51 -13.38 -12.00
C ASN A 362 -9.76 -14.73 -12.03
N LYS A 363 -9.68 -15.40 -13.19
CA LYS A 363 -8.91 -16.64 -13.36
C LYS A 363 -7.42 -16.41 -13.09
N ALA A 364 -6.84 -15.34 -13.63
CA ALA A 364 -5.44 -15.00 -13.47
C ALA A 364 -5.09 -14.70 -12.01
N GLY A 365 -5.90 -13.88 -11.34
CA GLY A 365 -5.70 -13.56 -9.92
C GLY A 365 -5.80 -14.79 -9.03
N ASN A 366 -6.77 -15.68 -9.29
CA ASN A 366 -6.89 -16.94 -8.56
C ASN A 366 -5.69 -17.87 -8.82
N ALA A 367 -5.29 -18.08 -10.06
CA ALA A 367 -4.18 -18.95 -10.42
C ALA A 367 -2.84 -18.43 -9.84
N ALA A 368 -2.58 -17.12 -9.91
CA ALA A 368 -1.37 -16.52 -9.35
C ALA A 368 -1.31 -16.72 -7.82
N THR A 369 -2.44 -16.49 -7.15
CA THR A 369 -2.54 -16.65 -5.69
C THR A 369 -2.36 -18.11 -5.28
N GLU A 370 -3.03 -19.05 -5.96
CA GLU A 370 -2.94 -20.48 -5.67
C GLU A 370 -1.52 -21.01 -5.87
N ASN A 371 -0.88 -20.70 -7.01
CA ASN A 371 0.48 -21.12 -7.29
C ASN A 371 1.46 -20.57 -6.24
N THR A 372 1.31 -19.31 -5.86
CA THR A 372 2.11 -18.68 -4.79
C THR A 372 1.87 -19.37 -3.45
N TYR A 373 0.61 -19.60 -3.08
CA TYR A 373 0.25 -20.27 -1.83
C TYR A 373 0.87 -21.66 -1.72
N VAL A 374 0.70 -22.48 -2.74
CA VAL A 374 1.22 -23.86 -2.76
C VAL A 374 2.74 -23.88 -2.60
N LYS A 375 3.47 -23.01 -3.33
CA LYS A 375 4.92 -22.91 -3.25
C LYS A 375 5.40 -22.39 -1.90
N CYS A 376 4.80 -21.34 -1.39
CA CYS A 376 5.17 -20.75 -0.12
C CYS A 376 4.79 -21.64 1.07
N LYS A 377 3.66 -22.36 1.02
CA LYS A 377 3.30 -23.33 2.05
C LYS A 377 4.28 -24.49 2.12
N ALA A 378 4.72 -25.02 0.98
CA ALA A 378 5.76 -26.05 0.94
C ALA A 378 7.08 -25.53 1.53
N LEU A 379 7.51 -24.32 1.15
CA LEU A 379 8.68 -23.66 1.72
C LEU A 379 8.59 -23.53 3.24
N LEU A 380 7.46 -23.06 3.76
CA LEU A 380 7.24 -22.88 5.19
C LEU A 380 7.33 -24.22 5.97
N GLN A 381 6.81 -25.30 5.38
CA GLN A 381 6.94 -26.63 5.97
C GLN A 381 8.40 -27.10 6.05
N GLU A 382 9.20 -26.84 5.01
CA GLU A 382 10.63 -27.15 5.04
C GLU A 382 11.38 -26.29 6.08
N MET A 383 11.05 -25.00 6.20
CA MET A 383 11.63 -24.12 7.21
C MET A 383 11.33 -24.60 8.63
N ARG A 384 10.09 -24.99 8.91
CA ARG A 384 9.69 -25.59 10.19
C ARG A 384 10.46 -26.89 10.49
N ALA A 385 10.61 -27.76 9.49
CA ALA A 385 11.37 -29.00 9.64
C ALA A 385 12.85 -28.75 9.93
N TYR A 386 13.44 -27.74 9.26
CA TYR A 386 14.83 -27.34 9.49
C TYR A 386 15.03 -26.80 10.92
N LEU A 387 14.15 -25.92 11.39
CA LEU A 387 14.22 -25.38 12.75
C LEU A 387 14.01 -26.46 13.81
N LYS A 388 13.06 -27.39 13.62
CA LYS A 388 12.83 -28.53 14.53
C LYS A 388 14.00 -29.50 14.61
N ALA A 389 14.80 -29.61 13.56
CA ALA A 389 15.96 -30.49 13.56
C ALA A 389 17.13 -29.92 14.36
N GLU A 390 17.13 -28.64 14.71
CA GLU A 390 18.17 -27.93 15.48
C GLU A 390 19.61 -28.20 14.98
N ASN A 391 19.73 -28.48 13.66
CA ASN A 391 21.01 -28.74 13.00
C ASN A 391 21.35 -27.60 12.04
N PHE A 392 22.05 -26.61 12.54
CA PHE A 392 22.39 -25.39 11.82
C PHE A 392 23.83 -25.40 11.25
N ASP A 393 24.44 -26.58 11.10
CA ASP A 393 25.80 -26.72 10.54
C ASP A 393 25.91 -26.20 9.08
N GLN A 394 24.78 -26.21 8.37
CA GLN A 394 24.65 -25.65 7.04
C GLN A 394 23.45 -24.69 6.98
N PRO A 395 23.57 -23.54 6.29
CA PRO A 395 22.43 -22.66 6.03
C PRO A 395 21.31 -23.40 5.30
N PHE A 396 20.08 -23.01 5.59
CA PHE A 396 18.89 -23.56 4.94
C PHE A 396 18.91 -23.34 3.43
N THR A 397 18.66 -24.40 2.68
CA THR A 397 18.48 -24.34 1.23
C THR A 397 17.17 -25.04 0.88
N PRO A 398 16.17 -24.31 0.34
CA PRO A 398 14.91 -24.91 -0.06
C PRO A 398 15.12 -26.04 -1.09
N SER A 399 14.38 -27.15 -0.92
CA SER A 399 14.57 -28.34 -1.77
C SER A 399 14.26 -28.10 -3.23
N ASP A 400 13.30 -27.20 -3.53
CA ASP A 400 12.87 -26.84 -4.88
C ASP A 400 13.71 -25.71 -5.52
N LEU A 401 14.68 -25.15 -4.80
CA LEU A 401 15.62 -24.17 -5.34
C LEU A 401 16.70 -24.88 -6.15
N ASP A 402 16.85 -24.51 -7.42
CA ASP A 402 18.01 -24.87 -8.23
C ASP A 402 19.12 -23.85 -8.01
N THR A 403 20.13 -24.23 -7.23
CA THR A 403 21.24 -23.36 -6.87
C THR A 403 22.24 -23.11 -8.01
N GLU A 404 22.16 -23.87 -9.11
CA GLU A 404 23.01 -23.65 -10.29
C GLU A 404 22.44 -22.55 -11.18
N THR A 405 21.13 -22.54 -11.35
CA THR A 405 20.43 -21.57 -12.20
C THR A 405 19.81 -20.40 -11.44
N ASN A 406 19.70 -20.50 -10.12
CA ASN A 406 18.89 -19.64 -9.27
C ASN A 406 17.40 -19.59 -9.67
N GLY A 407 16.89 -20.69 -10.21
CA GLY A 407 15.50 -20.88 -10.59
C GLY A 407 14.79 -21.88 -9.66
N LEU A 408 13.53 -22.19 -9.98
CA LEU A 408 12.82 -23.29 -9.35
C LEU A 408 13.11 -24.61 -10.12
N LYS A 409 13.28 -25.73 -9.41
CA LYS A 409 13.38 -27.06 -10.04
C LYS A 409 12.06 -27.50 -10.67
N VAL A 410 10.95 -27.09 -10.06
CA VAL A 410 9.61 -27.35 -10.57
C VAL A 410 8.93 -26.01 -10.79
N SER A 411 8.75 -25.63 -12.04
CA SER A 411 8.09 -24.37 -12.42
C SER A 411 6.64 -24.32 -11.93
N ILE A 412 6.15 -23.13 -11.67
CA ILE A 412 4.72 -22.89 -11.44
C ILE A 412 3.92 -23.09 -12.74
N THR A 413 2.62 -23.19 -12.59
CA THR A 413 1.69 -23.40 -13.73
C THR A 413 0.75 -22.21 -13.96
N TYR A 414 1.10 -21.04 -13.41
CA TYR A 414 0.28 -19.85 -13.37
C TYR A 414 -0.36 -19.48 -14.72
N ALA A 415 0.45 -19.33 -15.77
CA ALA A 415 -0.09 -18.96 -17.09
C ALA A 415 -1.02 -20.04 -17.65
N LYS A 416 -0.62 -21.32 -17.55
CA LYS A 416 -1.44 -22.44 -17.97
C LYS A 416 -2.78 -22.48 -17.24
N ASP A 417 -2.77 -22.27 -15.93
CA ASP A 417 -3.98 -22.34 -15.10
C ASP A 417 -4.91 -21.14 -15.38
N ALA A 418 -4.34 -19.94 -15.54
CA ALA A 418 -5.07 -18.74 -15.90
C ALA A 418 -5.74 -18.82 -17.29
N LEU A 419 -5.04 -19.43 -18.26
CA LEU A 419 -5.49 -19.54 -19.66
C LEU A 419 -6.24 -20.83 -19.97
N ALA A 420 -6.44 -21.71 -18.98
CA ALA A 420 -7.22 -22.92 -19.18
C ALA A 420 -8.65 -22.58 -19.62
N THR A 421 -9.07 -23.19 -20.74
CA THR A 421 -10.47 -23.15 -21.13
C THR A 421 -11.28 -24.05 -20.20
N ASP A 422 -12.38 -23.52 -19.68
CA ASP A 422 -13.30 -24.36 -18.91
C ASP A 422 -13.69 -25.56 -19.76
N PRO A 423 -13.74 -26.78 -19.19
CA PRO A 423 -14.23 -27.93 -19.93
C PRO A 423 -15.65 -27.58 -20.40
N VAL A 424 -15.83 -27.59 -21.72
CA VAL A 424 -17.16 -27.39 -22.31
C VAL A 424 -18.05 -28.45 -21.69
N THR A 425 -18.87 -28.06 -20.73
CA THR A 425 -19.95 -28.93 -20.22
C THR A 425 -20.80 -29.23 -21.45
N PRO A 426 -20.96 -30.49 -21.88
CA PRO A 426 -21.85 -30.79 -22.97
C PRO A 426 -23.22 -30.21 -22.61
N ASP A 427 -23.81 -29.40 -23.49
CA ASP A 427 -25.15 -28.87 -23.32
C ASP A 427 -26.04 -29.96 -22.71
N GLN A 428 -26.41 -29.81 -21.43
CA GLN A 428 -27.45 -30.67 -20.88
C GLN A 428 -28.67 -30.42 -21.75
N PRO A 429 -29.30 -31.47 -22.31
CA PRO A 429 -30.54 -31.29 -23.04
C PRO A 429 -31.49 -30.50 -22.18
N GLY A 430 -31.92 -29.36 -22.72
CA GLY A 430 -32.74 -28.40 -21.94
C GLY A 430 -33.83 -29.11 -21.17
N THR A 431 -33.87 -28.92 -19.88
CA THR A 431 -34.96 -29.34 -19.03
C THR A 431 -36.24 -28.74 -19.65
N PRO A 432 -37.28 -29.55 -19.98
CA PRO A 432 -38.48 -29.01 -20.58
C PRO A 432 -39.00 -27.88 -19.69
N GLU A 433 -39.29 -26.71 -20.29
CA GLU A 433 -39.91 -25.59 -19.59
C GLU A 433 -41.15 -26.07 -18.84
N GLN A 434 -41.12 -25.93 -17.54
CA GLN A 434 -42.29 -26.16 -16.70
C GLN A 434 -43.38 -25.16 -17.12
N PRO A 435 -44.62 -25.61 -17.42
CA PRO A 435 -45.66 -24.68 -17.82
C PRO A 435 -45.85 -23.59 -16.78
N ALA A 436 -45.94 -22.35 -17.25
CA ALA A 436 -46.15 -21.17 -16.41
C ALA A 436 -47.32 -21.36 -15.47
N LYS A 437 -47.10 -21.18 -14.18
CA LYS A 437 -48.12 -21.21 -13.13
C LYS A 437 -49.13 -20.10 -13.42
N PRO A 438 -50.46 -20.37 -13.40
CA PRO A 438 -51.47 -19.33 -13.66
C PRO A 438 -51.33 -18.17 -12.67
N GLU A 439 -51.35 -16.95 -13.20
CA GLU A 439 -51.40 -15.71 -12.39
C GLU A 439 -52.62 -15.71 -11.47
N GLN A 440 -52.39 -15.44 -10.20
CA GLN A 440 -53.48 -15.19 -9.24
C GLN A 440 -54.13 -13.82 -9.54
N PRO A 441 -55.46 -13.71 -9.48
CA PRO A 441 -56.17 -12.45 -9.71
C PRO A 441 -55.74 -11.36 -8.70
N ALA A 442 -55.53 -10.15 -9.18
CA ALA A 442 -55.21 -9.00 -8.37
C ALA A 442 -56.27 -8.69 -7.32
N LYS A 443 -55.85 -8.44 -6.10
CA LYS A 443 -56.68 -8.03 -4.96
C LYS A 443 -57.18 -6.60 -5.19
N PRO A 444 -58.48 -6.27 -4.94
CA PRO A 444 -59.00 -4.93 -5.16
C PRO A 444 -58.35 -3.88 -4.24
N GLU A 445 -58.04 -2.71 -4.82
CA GLU A 445 -57.56 -1.53 -4.09
C GLU A 445 -58.63 -0.99 -3.13
N GLN A 446 -58.25 -0.66 -1.90
CA GLN A 446 -59.06 0.09 -0.96
C GLN A 446 -58.91 1.61 -1.23
N PRO A 447 -60.02 2.38 -1.09
CA PRO A 447 -59.99 3.81 -1.36
C PRO A 447 -59.22 4.62 -0.30
N ALA A 448 -58.53 5.66 -0.77
CA ALA A 448 -57.77 6.59 0.03
C ALA A 448 -58.64 7.39 1.02
N ALA A 449 -58.20 7.48 2.27
CA ALA A 449 -58.82 8.33 3.30
C ALA A 449 -58.27 9.76 3.20
N LYS A 450 -59.19 10.72 3.38
CA LYS A 450 -59.00 12.18 3.34
C LYS A 450 -58.21 12.67 4.58
N PRO A 451 -57.46 13.81 4.47
CA PRO A 451 -56.68 14.37 5.56
C PRO A 451 -57.53 15.20 6.53
N GLU A 452 -57.33 15.00 7.83
CA GLU A 452 -57.83 15.89 8.89
C GLU A 452 -56.72 16.84 9.41
N LYS A 453 -57.18 18.04 9.77
CA LYS A 453 -56.41 19.22 10.25
C LYS A 453 -56.11 19.14 11.75
N PRO A 454 -55.15 19.93 12.27
CA PRO A 454 -54.47 19.72 13.54
C PRO A 454 -55.21 20.30 14.75
N GLY A 455 -55.19 19.54 15.83
CA GLY A 455 -55.62 20.00 17.17
C GLY A 455 -54.42 20.21 18.09
N LYS A 456 -54.41 21.35 18.76
CA LYS A 456 -53.45 21.71 19.83
C LYS A 456 -53.79 20.90 21.11
N SER A 457 -52.76 20.44 21.81
CA SER A 457 -52.82 20.21 23.23
C SER A 457 -51.43 20.29 23.88
N ASP A 458 -51.30 21.15 24.84
CA ASP A 458 -50.21 21.27 25.78
C ASP A 458 -50.09 20.05 26.68
N THR A 459 -48.90 19.53 26.87
CA THR A 459 -48.57 18.85 28.14
C THR A 459 -47.08 18.93 28.42
N THR A 460 -46.80 19.62 29.50
CA THR A 460 -45.54 19.78 30.18
C THR A 460 -45.03 18.43 30.68
N THR A 461 -43.80 18.04 30.31
CA THR A 461 -43.13 16.92 31.00
C THR A 461 -41.69 17.34 31.32
N THR A 462 -41.39 17.26 32.57
CA THR A 462 -40.19 17.58 33.29
C THR A 462 -38.98 16.79 32.76
N VAL A 463 -37.92 17.50 32.39
CA VAL A 463 -36.63 16.89 31.99
C VAL A 463 -35.77 16.73 33.24
N THR A 464 -35.47 15.51 33.60
CA THR A 464 -34.44 15.17 34.59
C THR A 464 -33.11 15.02 33.86
N THR A 465 -32.18 15.93 34.10
CA THR A 465 -30.84 15.92 33.59
C THR A 465 -29.98 14.91 34.33
N ASN A 466 -29.65 13.78 33.72
CA ASN A 466 -28.50 12.98 34.11
C ASN A 466 -27.29 13.40 33.26
N LYS A 467 -26.35 14.09 33.91
CA LYS A 467 -25.01 14.35 33.37
C LYS A 467 -24.23 13.02 33.36
N THR A 468 -24.02 12.42 32.21
CA THR A 468 -22.91 11.50 32.01
C THR A 468 -21.89 12.16 31.11
N ASN A 469 -20.71 12.39 31.66
CA ASN A 469 -19.52 12.79 30.95
C ASN A 469 -19.12 11.66 29.98
N THR A 470 -19.37 11.83 28.70
CA THR A 470 -18.74 11.05 27.66
C THR A 470 -17.72 11.94 26.94
N LYS A 471 -16.44 11.65 27.19
CA LYS A 471 -15.36 12.12 26.31
C LYS A 471 -15.68 11.61 24.91
N GLY A 472 -15.75 12.52 23.94
CA GLY A 472 -15.93 12.19 22.54
C GLY A 472 -14.77 11.33 22.05
N GLY A 473 -15.01 10.04 21.92
CA GLY A 473 -14.22 9.15 21.07
C GLY A 473 -14.80 9.23 19.67
N LEU A 474 -13.93 9.25 18.68
CA LEU A 474 -14.30 9.04 17.28
C LEU A 474 -15.24 7.83 17.17
N PRO A 475 -16.23 7.85 16.30
CA PRO A 475 -17.04 6.66 16.03
C PRO A 475 -16.10 5.54 15.62
N THR A 476 -16.05 4.48 16.39
CA THR A 476 -15.45 3.24 15.96
C THR A 476 -16.30 2.72 14.81
N THR A 477 -15.79 2.78 13.60
CA THR A 477 -16.37 2.18 12.39
C THR A 477 -16.28 0.65 12.46
N GLY A 478 -16.55 0.07 13.62
CA GLY A 478 -16.38 -1.35 13.90
C GLY A 478 -17.66 -2.14 14.03
N ASP A 479 -18.84 -1.51 14.04
CA ASP A 479 -20.08 -2.24 14.26
C ASP A 479 -20.96 -2.21 13.01
N ARG A 480 -21.01 -3.38 12.33
CA ARG A 480 -21.95 -3.78 11.28
C ARG A 480 -21.59 -3.47 9.83
N PHE A 481 -20.38 -3.80 9.42
CA PHE A 481 -20.19 -4.19 8.02
C PHE A 481 -20.20 -5.71 7.92
N ASP A 482 -21.09 -6.25 7.05
CA ASP A 482 -21.03 -7.65 6.64
C ASP A 482 -19.65 -7.88 6.00
N GLY A 483 -18.85 -8.83 6.52
CA GLY A 483 -17.48 -9.09 6.07
C GLY A 483 -17.32 -9.31 4.56
N ARG A 484 -18.41 -9.62 3.88
CA ARG A 484 -18.47 -9.74 2.41
C ARG A 484 -18.31 -8.42 1.68
N MET A 485 -18.64 -7.29 2.30
CA MET A 485 -18.41 -5.96 1.71
C MET A 485 -16.98 -5.44 1.96
N VAL A 486 -16.35 -5.82 3.08
CA VAL A 486 -14.98 -5.40 3.38
C VAL A 486 -13.98 -6.06 2.42
N ALA A 487 -14.21 -7.32 2.03
CA ALA A 487 -13.36 -8.02 1.06
C ALA A 487 -13.42 -7.38 -0.35
N ALA A 488 -14.58 -6.85 -0.77
CA ALA A 488 -14.73 -6.19 -2.07
C ALA A 488 -14.02 -4.83 -2.14
N PHE A 489 -13.88 -4.13 -0.99
CA PHE A 489 -13.18 -2.84 -0.94
C PHE A 489 -11.66 -2.95 -0.74
N ALA A 490 -11.14 -4.06 -0.18
CA ALA A 490 -9.70 -4.28 -0.02
C ALA A 490 -8.98 -4.51 -1.36
N ILE A 491 -9.70 -4.84 -2.43
CA ILE A 491 -9.16 -5.07 -3.77
C ILE A 491 -9.13 -3.79 -4.61
N ALA A 492 -9.96 -2.80 -4.30
CA ALA A 492 -9.90 -1.48 -4.95
C ALA A 492 -8.77 -0.62 -4.33
N GLY A 493 -7.59 -1.15 -4.37
CA GLY A 493 -6.32 -0.71 -3.89
C GLY A 493 -6.16 0.71 -3.39
N VAL A 494 -5.79 0.85 -2.16
CA VAL A 494 -5.16 2.08 -1.67
C VAL A 494 -3.69 1.80 -1.43
N ALA A 495 -2.84 2.29 -2.31
CA ALA A 495 -1.42 2.39 -2.02
C ALA A 495 -1.20 3.53 -1.02
N VAL A 496 -1.56 3.32 0.23
CA VAL A 496 -1.18 4.21 1.32
C VAL A 496 -0.20 3.46 2.21
N ILE A 497 1.06 3.83 2.12
CA ILE A 497 2.10 3.32 3.00
C ILE A 497 1.90 3.97 4.37
N SER A 498 1.14 3.32 5.24
CA SER A 498 0.98 3.76 6.63
C SER A 498 2.01 3.08 7.52
N ALA A 499 3.16 3.70 7.72
CA ALA A 499 4.10 3.33 8.78
C ALA A 499 3.67 3.84 10.18
N GLY A 500 2.44 4.34 10.33
CA GLY A 500 1.98 5.06 11.53
C GLY A 500 1.10 4.30 12.53
N GLY A 501 0.44 3.21 12.13
CA GLY A 501 -0.67 2.63 12.91
C GLY A 501 -0.31 1.83 14.17
N TYR A 502 0.94 1.40 14.34
CA TYR A 502 1.30 0.48 15.43
C TYR A 502 1.65 1.16 16.77
N PHE A 503 1.82 2.48 16.81
CA PHE A 503 2.28 3.16 18.03
C PHE A 503 1.20 3.45 19.07
N LEU A 504 -0.08 3.40 18.76
CA LEU A 504 -1.15 3.70 19.72
C LEU A 504 -1.60 2.52 20.58
N TYR A 505 -1.35 1.28 20.16
CA TYR A 505 -1.80 0.09 20.90
C TYR A 505 -0.93 -0.24 22.12
N ARG A 506 0.35 0.11 22.12
CA ARG A 506 1.28 -0.25 23.21
C ARG A 506 1.33 0.75 24.37
N ARG A 507 0.67 1.89 24.27
CA ARG A 507 0.73 2.95 25.30
C ARG A 507 -0.27 2.78 26.46
N ASN A 508 -1.14 1.80 26.42
CA ASN A 508 -2.16 1.55 27.46
C ASN A 508 -1.91 0.31 28.33
N LYS A 509 -0.70 -0.23 28.33
CA LYS A 509 -0.33 -1.38 29.19
C LYS A 509 1.01 -1.17 29.91
N GLU A 510 1.34 0.04 30.33
CA GLU A 510 2.31 0.29 31.39
C GLU A 510 1.73 1.31 32.39
#